data_8e8052beaa23cc610137a2e8fc06fa00
#
_entry.id   8e8052beaa23cc610137a2e8fc06fa00
#
_cell.length_a   1.000
_cell.length_b   1.000
_cell.length_c   1.000
_cell.angle_alpha   90.00
_cell.angle_beta   90.00
_cell.angle_gamma   90.00
#
_symmetry.space_group_name_H-M   'P 1'
#
loop_
_entity.id
_entity.type
_entity.pdbx_description
1 polymer ?
#
loop_
_entity_poly.entity_id
_entity_poly.type
_entity_poly.pdbx_seq_one_letter_code
_entity_poly.pdbx_strand_id
1 'polypeptide(L)'
;MKKLFCLLILSVFVISCNVQNTVPKNTASEPEFSQKLADSLGADQRGMKNYILVILKTGPKDAIITDKKEREKLFKGHFSNMTEMEKMGILKMAGPFATKNDLGYRGIFLLDVKTEEEAKSILQNDPTIKSGVFTVEILPWYGSAAIPMHLKYHKQISKETP
;
A
#
# COMPACT_ATOMS: atom_id res chain seq x y z
N MET A 1 38.13 24.24 78.51
CA MET A 1 38.51 23.53 77.28
C MET A 1 37.22 23.19 76.52
N LYS A 2 36.84 24.08 75.56
CA LYS A 2 35.63 23.89 74.78
C LYS A 2 36.04 23.46 73.41
N LYS A 3 35.67 22.22 73.00
CA LYS A 3 35.90 21.67 71.68
C LYS A 3 34.78 22.17 70.74
N LEU A 4 35.17 22.97 69.78
CA LEU A 4 34.29 23.46 68.71
C LEU A 4 34.18 22.38 67.65
N PHE A 5 32.97 21.85 67.41
CA PHE A 5 32.68 20.82 66.39
C PHE A 5 32.16 21.54 65.15
N CYS A 6 32.99 21.66 64.15
CA CYS A 6 32.61 22.27 62.86
C CYS A 6 31.87 21.24 62.00
N LEU A 7 30.57 21.39 61.82
CA LEU A 7 29.72 20.58 60.93
C LEU A 7 29.80 21.12 59.52
N LEU A 8 30.48 20.42 58.64
CA LEU A 8 30.57 20.74 57.21
C LEU A 8 29.32 20.16 56.53
N ILE A 9 28.38 21.01 56.17
CA ILE A 9 27.18 20.61 55.37
C ILE A 9 27.60 20.62 53.90
N LEU A 10 27.74 19.43 53.31
CA LEU A 10 27.97 19.21 51.90
C LEU A 10 26.63 19.27 51.15
N SER A 11 26.30 20.41 50.55
CA SER A 11 25.12 20.58 49.70
C SER A 11 25.37 19.97 48.32
N VAL A 12 24.78 18.81 48.07
CA VAL A 12 24.77 18.18 46.74
C VAL A 12 23.72 18.91 45.85
N PHE A 13 24.21 19.72 44.94
CA PHE A 13 23.38 20.29 43.88
C PHE A 13 23.08 19.19 42.85
N VAL A 14 21.84 18.63 42.88
CA VAL A 14 21.36 17.76 41.82
C VAL A 14 20.90 18.65 40.67
N ILE A 15 21.74 18.78 39.65
CA ILE A 15 21.34 19.41 38.38
C ILE A 15 20.44 18.43 37.62
N SER A 16 19.13 18.60 37.75
CA SER A 16 18.16 17.88 36.94
C SER A 16 18.20 18.45 35.51
N CYS A 17 18.90 17.79 34.60
CA CYS A 17 18.78 18.08 33.17
C CYS A 17 17.39 17.67 32.70
N ASN A 18 16.48 18.61 32.60
CA ASN A 18 15.22 18.44 31.89
C ASN A 18 15.52 18.42 30.39
N VAL A 19 15.72 17.22 29.82
CA VAL A 19 15.72 17.02 28.38
C VAL A 19 14.29 17.19 27.90
N GLN A 20 13.93 18.39 27.53
CA GLN A 20 12.70 18.63 26.78
C GLN A 20 12.93 18.01 25.40
N ASN A 21 12.33 16.83 25.15
CA ASN A 21 12.14 16.31 23.81
C ASN A 21 11.19 17.25 23.04
N THR A 22 11.75 18.32 22.50
CA THR A 22 11.05 19.12 21.50
C THR A 22 10.99 18.32 20.22
N VAL A 23 9.94 17.52 20.07
CA VAL A 23 9.53 17.04 18.75
C VAL A 23 9.36 18.30 17.89
N PRO A 24 10.09 18.45 16.77
CA PRO A 24 9.93 19.62 15.93
C PRO A 24 8.46 19.67 15.48
N LYS A 25 7.72 20.68 15.95
CA LYS A 25 6.36 20.94 15.49
C LYS A 25 6.48 21.30 14.03
N ASN A 26 6.15 20.34 13.17
CA ASN A 26 6.11 20.57 11.74
C ASN A 26 5.06 21.65 11.47
N THR A 27 5.52 22.88 11.28
CA THR A 27 4.68 24.07 11.03
C THR A 27 4.23 24.17 9.56
N ALA A 28 4.18 23.01 8.85
CA ALA A 28 3.48 22.97 7.58
C ALA A 28 2.00 23.35 7.87
N SER A 29 1.52 24.44 7.27
CA SER A 29 0.11 24.80 7.30
C SER A 29 -0.71 23.58 6.89
N GLU A 30 -1.81 23.30 7.60
CA GLU A 30 -2.78 22.28 7.16
C GLU A 30 -3.09 22.52 5.68
N PRO A 31 -3.10 21.44 4.85
CA PRO A 31 -3.37 21.58 3.43
C PRO A 31 -4.77 22.16 3.22
N GLU A 32 -4.84 23.25 2.47
CA GLU A 32 -6.11 23.87 2.11
C GLU A 32 -6.90 22.98 1.15
N PHE A 33 -8.22 22.92 1.34
CA PHE A 33 -9.13 22.17 0.46
C PHE A 33 -9.06 22.73 -0.97
N SER A 34 -8.94 21.82 -1.94
CA SER A 34 -8.93 22.16 -3.37
C SER A 34 -10.04 21.42 -4.11
N GLN A 35 -11.10 22.16 -4.49
CA GLN A 35 -12.20 21.61 -5.29
C GLN A 35 -11.69 21.04 -6.62
N LYS A 36 -10.81 21.76 -7.30
CA LYS A 36 -10.22 21.31 -8.57
C LYS A 36 -9.51 19.96 -8.44
N LEU A 37 -8.77 19.74 -7.34
CA LEU A 37 -8.10 18.48 -7.10
C LEU A 37 -9.12 17.36 -6.79
N ALA A 38 -10.12 17.64 -5.95
CA ALA A 38 -11.17 16.71 -5.61
C ALA A 38 -11.91 16.21 -6.87
N ASP A 39 -12.32 17.13 -7.74
CA ASP A 39 -13.00 16.82 -9.00
C ASP A 39 -12.11 15.97 -9.93
N SER A 40 -10.84 16.31 -10.03
CA SER A 40 -9.88 15.58 -10.89
C SER A 40 -9.62 14.16 -10.45
N LEU A 41 -9.80 13.85 -9.16
CA LEU A 41 -9.65 12.53 -8.57
C LEU A 41 -10.98 11.77 -8.49
N GLY A 42 -12.10 12.41 -8.81
CA GLY A 42 -13.43 11.85 -8.65
C GLY A 42 -13.83 11.64 -7.19
N ALA A 43 -13.34 12.50 -6.31
CA ALA A 43 -13.61 12.47 -4.88
C ALA A 43 -15.01 12.97 -4.56
N ASP A 44 -15.66 12.33 -3.60
CA ASP A 44 -16.86 12.87 -2.96
C ASP A 44 -16.52 13.96 -1.91
N GLN A 45 -17.53 14.43 -1.18
CA GLN A 45 -17.38 15.46 -0.14
C GLN A 45 -16.44 15.06 1.01
N ARG A 46 -16.12 13.77 1.14
CA ARG A 46 -15.21 13.22 2.16
C ARG A 46 -13.80 12.93 1.60
N GLY A 47 -13.54 13.25 0.33
CA GLY A 47 -12.30 12.93 -0.34
C GLY A 47 -12.17 11.44 -0.72
N MET A 48 -13.31 10.73 -0.80
CA MET A 48 -13.35 9.28 -1.01
C MET A 48 -13.97 8.94 -2.37
N LYS A 49 -13.75 7.72 -2.85
CA LYS A 49 -14.44 7.13 -4.01
C LYS A 49 -14.54 5.61 -3.89
N ASN A 50 -15.41 5.02 -4.70
CA ASN A 50 -15.50 3.58 -4.82
C ASN A 50 -14.42 3.03 -5.76
N TYR A 51 -13.86 1.90 -5.38
CA TYR A 51 -12.93 1.07 -6.14
C TYR A 51 -13.38 -0.39 -6.06
N ILE A 52 -12.74 -1.25 -6.82
CA ILE A 52 -12.81 -2.69 -6.63
C ILE A 52 -11.46 -3.18 -6.10
N LEU A 53 -11.47 -3.74 -4.90
CA LEU A 53 -10.34 -4.45 -4.32
C LEU A 53 -10.38 -5.91 -4.79
N VAL A 54 -9.28 -6.38 -5.35
CA VAL A 54 -9.12 -7.78 -5.76
C VAL A 54 -8.05 -8.41 -4.89
N ILE A 55 -8.37 -9.54 -4.28
CA ILE A 55 -7.40 -10.38 -3.56
C ILE A 55 -7.06 -11.56 -4.47
N LEU A 56 -5.81 -11.64 -4.90
CA LEU A 56 -5.28 -12.79 -5.62
C LEU A 56 -5.01 -13.92 -4.63
N LYS A 57 -5.51 -15.11 -4.93
CA LYS A 57 -5.35 -16.31 -4.11
C LYS A 57 -4.67 -17.42 -4.89
N THR A 58 -4.02 -18.33 -4.19
CA THR A 58 -3.53 -19.57 -4.77
C THR A 58 -4.69 -20.34 -5.39
N GLY A 59 -4.61 -20.60 -6.68
CA GLY A 59 -5.64 -21.32 -7.43
C GLY A 59 -5.44 -22.83 -7.46
N PRO A 60 -6.46 -23.59 -7.92
CA PRO A 60 -6.43 -25.06 -7.90
C PRO A 60 -5.38 -25.66 -8.85
N LYS A 61 -4.89 -24.89 -9.81
CA LYS A 61 -3.86 -25.35 -10.76
C LYS A 61 -2.44 -24.98 -10.35
N ASP A 62 -2.25 -24.19 -9.28
CA ASP A 62 -0.90 -23.74 -8.86
C ASP A 62 0.05 -24.90 -8.54
N ALA A 63 -0.44 -25.94 -7.87
CA ALA A 63 0.33 -27.15 -7.56
C ALA A 63 0.44 -28.14 -8.75
N ILE A 64 -0.39 -27.97 -9.78
CA ILE A 64 -0.45 -28.87 -10.95
C ILE A 64 0.48 -28.36 -12.06
N ILE A 65 0.47 -27.08 -12.34
CA ILE A 65 1.32 -26.44 -13.35
C ILE A 65 2.71 -26.22 -12.75
N THR A 66 3.56 -27.24 -12.84
CA THR A 66 4.92 -27.23 -12.24
C THR A 66 6.03 -27.00 -13.26
N ASP A 67 5.76 -27.13 -14.56
CA ASP A 67 6.75 -26.86 -15.60
C ASP A 67 7.24 -25.41 -15.52
N LYS A 68 8.57 -25.27 -15.41
CA LYS A 68 9.20 -23.98 -15.18
C LYS A 68 8.95 -23.00 -16.33
N LYS A 69 9.04 -23.47 -17.58
CA LYS A 69 8.86 -22.61 -18.76
C LYS A 69 7.42 -22.14 -18.89
N GLU A 70 6.48 -23.04 -18.61
CA GLU A 70 5.05 -22.69 -18.60
C GLU A 70 4.76 -21.64 -17.52
N ARG A 71 5.23 -21.84 -16.31
CA ARG A 71 5.08 -20.84 -15.21
C ARG A 71 5.69 -19.50 -15.58
N GLU A 72 6.92 -19.47 -16.09
CA GLU A 72 7.58 -18.23 -16.53
C GLU A 72 6.73 -17.49 -17.57
N LYS A 73 6.16 -18.22 -18.56
CA LYS A 73 5.26 -17.63 -19.54
C LYS A 73 3.99 -17.03 -18.92
N LEU A 74 3.36 -17.75 -17.98
CA LEU A 74 2.15 -17.29 -17.30
C LEU A 74 2.44 -16.02 -16.48
N PHE A 75 3.51 -16.00 -15.68
CA PHE A 75 3.87 -14.85 -14.88
C PHE A 75 4.34 -13.65 -15.72
N LYS A 76 5.06 -13.88 -16.81
CA LYS A 76 5.37 -12.82 -17.77
C LYS A 76 4.11 -12.19 -18.34
N GLY A 77 3.11 -13.00 -18.67
CA GLY A 77 1.80 -12.51 -19.12
C GLY A 77 1.04 -11.75 -18.05
N HIS A 78 1.10 -12.21 -16.79
CA HIS A 78 0.54 -11.52 -15.63
C HIS A 78 1.10 -10.10 -15.49
N PHE A 79 2.43 -9.95 -15.45
CA PHE A 79 3.06 -8.63 -15.34
C PHE A 79 2.77 -7.74 -16.56
N SER A 80 2.73 -8.33 -17.77
CA SER A 80 2.33 -7.59 -18.97
C SER A 80 0.88 -7.08 -18.86
N ASN A 81 -0.04 -7.90 -18.38
CA ASN A 81 -1.44 -7.50 -18.15
C ASN A 81 -1.56 -6.39 -17.09
N MET A 82 -0.79 -6.46 -16.01
CA MET A 82 -0.73 -5.39 -15.01
C MET A 82 -0.28 -4.06 -15.64
N THR A 83 0.76 -4.10 -16.46
CA THR A 83 1.26 -2.91 -17.18
C THR A 83 0.19 -2.32 -18.10
N GLU A 84 -0.57 -3.15 -18.82
CA GLU A 84 -1.67 -2.67 -19.67
C GLU A 84 -2.80 -2.06 -18.84
N MET A 85 -3.21 -2.68 -17.75
CA MET A 85 -4.20 -2.11 -16.83
C MET A 85 -3.74 -0.78 -16.22
N GLU A 86 -2.43 -0.62 -15.93
CA GLU A 86 -1.87 0.66 -15.47
C GLU A 86 -1.96 1.73 -16.56
N LYS A 87 -1.55 1.42 -17.81
CA LYS A 87 -1.65 2.34 -18.96
C LYS A 87 -3.08 2.78 -19.25
N MET A 88 -4.03 1.87 -19.10
CA MET A 88 -5.46 2.16 -19.23
C MET A 88 -6.01 2.98 -18.06
N GLY A 89 -5.21 3.23 -17.02
CA GLY A 89 -5.63 3.93 -15.83
C GLY A 89 -6.59 3.14 -14.94
N ILE A 90 -6.66 1.82 -15.10
CA ILE A 90 -7.52 0.92 -14.33
C ILE A 90 -6.83 0.48 -13.05
N LEU A 91 -5.59 -0.01 -13.13
CA LEU A 91 -4.83 -0.49 -11.97
C LEU A 91 -4.23 0.70 -11.21
N LYS A 92 -4.68 0.91 -9.99
CA LYS A 92 -4.21 2.01 -9.13
C LYS A 92 -3.20 1.57 -8.07
N MET A 93 -3.25 0.33 -7.66
CA MET A 93 -2.29 -0.24 -6.71
C MET A 93 -2.20 -1.74 -6.93
N ALA A 94 -1.01 -2.29 -6.82
CA ALA A 94 -0.75 -3.72 -6.85
C ALA A 94 0.43 -4.07 -5.95
N GLY A 95 0.43 -5.29 -5.44
CA GLY A 95 1.57 -5.79 -4.69
C GLY A 95 1.33 -7.19 -4.12
N PRO A 96 2.39 -8.00 -3.99
CA PRO A 96 2.31 -9.29 -3.33
C PRO A 96 2.24 -9.14 -1.81
N PHE A 97 1.67 -10.13 -1.12
CA PHE A 97 1.88 -10.28 0.31
C PHE A 97 3.33 -10.72 0.57
N ALA A 98 3.99 -10.10 1.53
CA ALA A 98 5.40 -10.34 1.82
C ALA A 98 5.68 -11.76 2.35
N THR A 99 4.69 -12.40 2.97
CA THR A 99 4.80 -13.73 3.55
C THR A 99 3.66 -14.64 3.10
N LYS A 100 3.91 -15.94 3.10
CA LYS A 100 2.86 -16.95 2.97
C LYS A 100 1.89 -16.86 4.14
N ASN A 101 0.63 -17.17 3.89
CA ASN A 101 -0.44 -17.18 4.89
C ASN A 101 -1.39 -18.36 4.63
N ASP A 102 -2.11 -18.76 5.68
CA ASP A 102 -3.00 -19.93 5.64
C ASP A 102 -4.25 -19.72 4.76
N LEU A 103 -4.56 -18.47 4.43
CA LEU A 103 -5.67 -18.12 3.53
C LEU A 103 -5.31 -18.27 2.05
N GLY A 104 -4.04 -18.57 1.75
CA GLY A 104 -3.55 -18.70 0.39
C GLY A 104 -3.50 -17.39 -0.39
N TYR A 105 -3.52 -16.25 0.31
CA TYR A 105 -3.45 -14.93 -0.32
C TYR A 105 -2.06 -14.68 -0.91
N ARG A 106 -2.03 -14.20 -2.15
CA ARG A 106 -0.81 -13.99 -2.94
C ARG A 106 -0.49 -12.51 -3.13
N GLY A 107 -1.48 -11.69 -3.31
CA GLY A 107 -1.34 -10.26 -3.53
C GLY A 107 -2.67 -9.56 -3.67
N ILE A 108 -2.63 -8.27 -3.94
CA ILE A 108 -3.82 -7.44 -4.15
C ILE A 108 -3.70 -6.61 -5.43
N PHE A 109 -4.87 -6.30 -6.02
CA PHE A 109 -5.05 -5.19 -6.96
C PHE A 109 -6.11 -4.23 -6.42
N LEU A 110 -5.91 -2.94 -6.66
CA LEU A 110 -6.95 -1.92 -6.50
C LEU A 110 -7.29 -1.39 -7.88
N LEU A 111 -8.53 -1.66 -8.32
CA LEU A 111 -9.01 -1.31 -9.65
C LEU A 111 -9.98 -0.12 -9.58
N ASP A 112 -9.78 0.84 -10.45
CA ASP A 112 -10.67 1.99 -10.65
C ASP A 112 -11.70 1.65 -11.75
N VAL A 113 -12.64 0.81 -11.41
CA VAL A 113 -13.76 0.37 -12.24
C VAL A 113 -15.05 0.45 -11.44
N LYS A 114 -16.20 0.43 -12.13
CA LYS A 114 -17.48 0.73 -11.49
C LYS A 114 -18.15 -0.49 -10.85
N THR A 115 -17.95 -1.67 -11.43
CA THR A 115 -18.66 -2.88 -11.01
C THR A 115 -17.73 -4.08 -10.88
N GLU A 116 -18.18 -5.09 -10.12
CA GLU A 116 -17.49 -6.37 -10.02
C GLU A 116 -17.46 -7.11 -11.36
N GLU A 117 -18.51 -6.98 -12.19
CA GLU A 117 -18.61 -7.61 -13.50
C GLU A 117 -17.55 -7.04 -14.45
N GLU A 118 -17.34 -5.72 -14.43
CA GLU A 118 -16.28 -5.07 -15.18
C GLU A 118 -14.90 -5.56 -14.74
N ALA A 119 -14.67 -5.63 -13.42
CA ALA A 119 -13.42 -6.19 -12.86
C ALA A 119 -13.20 -7.65 -13.28
N LYS A 120 -14.23 -8.50 -13.18
CA LYS A 120 -14.19 -9.92 -13.62
C LYS A 120 -13.80 -10.03 -15.10
N SER A 121 -14.40 -9.22 -15.96
CA SER A 121 -14.10 -9.22 -17.40
C SER A 121 -12.65 -8.87 -17.68
N ILE A 122 -12.12 -7.83 -17.01
CA ILE A 122 -10.73 -7.38 -17.17
C ILE A 122 -9.75 -8.45 -16.68
N LEU A 123 -10.02 -9.05 -15.51
CA LEU A 123 -9.17 -10.05 -14.88
C LEU A 123 -9.06 -11.36 -15.69
N GLN A 124 -10.06 -11.67 -16.54
CA GLN A 124 -9.97 -12.82 -17.47
C GLN A 124 -8.86 -12.68 -18.53
N ASN A 125 -8.30 -11.49 -18.73
CA ASN A 125 -7.14 -11.30 -19.61
C ASN A 125 -5.83 -11.73 -18.96
N ASP A 126 -5.81 -11.94 -17.64
CA ASP A 126 -4.62 -12.37 -16.91
C ASP A 126 -4.39 -13.88 -17.09
N PRO A 127 -3.25 -14.29 -17.69
CA PRO A 127 -2.97 -15.70 -17.92
C PRO A 127 -2.88 -16.55 -16.66
N THR A 128 -2.48 -15.99 -15.52
CA THR A 128 -2.41 -16.73 -14.25
C THR A 128 -3.80 -17.02 -13.69
N ILE A 129 -4.75 -16.10 -13.88
CA ILE A 129 -6.15 -16.28 -13.49
C ILE A 129 -6.83 -17.24 -14.47
N LYS A 130 -6.65 -17.00 -15.77
CA LYS A 130 -7.23 -17.83 -16.82
C LYS A 130 -6.80 -19.29 -16.75
N SER A 131 -5.53 -19.55 -16.39
CA SER A 131 -5.01 -20.90 -16.24
C SER A 131 -5.42 -21.58 -14.93
N GLY A 132 -5.93 -20.82 -13.95
CA GLY A 132 -6.25 -21.32 -12.61
C GLY A 132 -5.05 -21.45 -11.68
N VAL A 133 -3.91 -20.84 -12.00
CA VAL A 133 -2.78 -20.66 -11.06
C VAL A 133 -3.19 -19.71 -9.95
N PHE A 134 -3.93 -18.66 -10.29
CA PHE A 134 -4.60 -17.80 -9.33
C PHE A 134 -6.11 -17.91 -9.43
N THR A 135 -6.78 -17.72 -8.30
CA THR A 135 -8.19 -17.34 -8.19
C THR A 135 -8.29 -15.95 -7.56
N VAL A 136 -9.47 -15.35 -7.60
CA VAL A 136 -9.68 -14.00 -7.10
C VAL A 136 -10.87 -13.91 -6.16
N GLU A 137 -10.75 -13.06 -5.14
CA GLU A 137 -11.89 -12.47 -4.43
C GLU A 137 -12.02 -11.02 -4.90
N ILE A 138 -13.25 -10.60 -5.19
CA ILE A 138 -13.53 -9.27 -5.73
C ILE A 138 -14.49 -8.59 -4.76
N LEU A 139 -14.07 -7.42 -4.26
CA LEU A 139 -14.74 -6.70 -3.17
C LEU A 139 -14.93 -5.23 -3.55
N PRO A 140 -16.15 -4.70 -3.55
CA PRO A 140 -16.34 -3.24 -3.59
C PRO A 140 -15.65 -2.61 -2.36
N TRP A 141 -14.87 -1.57 -2.60
CA TRP A 141 -14.12 -0.91 -1.55
C TRP A 141 -14.22 0.61 -1.67
N TYR A 142 -14.57 1.27 -0.57
CA TYR A 142 -14.66 2.73 -0.48
C TYR A 142 -13.43 3.28 0.22
N GLY A 143 -12.59 4.01 -0.51
CA GLY A 143 -11.31 4.48 -0.03
C GLY A 143 -10.96 5.89 -0.50
N SER A 144 -9.84 6.42 -0.04
CA SER A 144 -9.38 7.75 -0.44
C SER A 144 -9.21 7.86 -1.96
N ALA A 145 -9.81 8.90 -2.54
CA ALA A 145 -9.63 9.21 -3.96
C ALA A 145 -8.19 9.62 -4.31
N ALA A 146 -7.38 9.97 -3.30
CA ALA A 146 -5.99 10.36 -3.48
C ALA A 146 -5.01 9.18 -3.60
N ILE A 147 -5.45 7.92 -3.41
CA ILE A 147 -4.57 6.74 -3.53
C ILE A 147 -3.73 6.73 -4.82
N PRO A 148 -4.29 7.03 -6.02
CA PRO A 148 -3.50 6.98 -7.26
C PRO A 148 -2.35 8.00 -7.31
N MET A 149 -2.31 8.98 -6.43
CA MET A 149 -1.24 9.97 -6.41
C MET A 149 0.13 9.37 -6.09
N HIS A 150 0.19 8.21 -5.40
CA HIS A 150 1.46 7.53 -5.13
C HIS A 150 2.17 7.06 -6.41
N LEU A 151 1.44 6.77 -7.49
CA LEU A 151 2.01 6.29 -8.76
C LEU A 151 3.07 7.25 -9.32
N LYS A 152 2.84 8.57 -9.15
CA LYS A 152 3.82 9.59 -9.52
C LYS A 152 5.15 9.41 -8.78
N TYR A 153 5.08 9.16 -7.49
CA TYR A 153 6.27 9.00 -6.64
C TYR A 153 6.90 7.62 -6.79
N HIS A 154 6.08 6.58 -6.98
CA HIS A 154 6.59 5.23 -7.20
C HIS A 154 7.58 5.19 -8.38
N LYS A 155 7.26 5.86 -9.49
CA LYS A 155 8.17 5.97 -10.65
C LYS A 155 9.49 6.69 -10.36
N GLN A 156 9.52 7.55 -9.34
CA GLN A 156 10.73 8.28 -8.95
C GLN A 156 11.64 7.46 -8.01
N ILE A 157 11.11 6.47 -7.31
CA ILE A 157 11.85 5.65 -6.34
C ILE A 157 12.15 4.25 -6.88
N SER A 158 11.56 3.85 -7.98
CA SER A 158 11.80 2.55 -8.64
C SER A 158 12.93 2.68 -9.65
N LYS A 159 13.98 1.88 -9.49
CA LYS A 159 15.09 1.75 -10.47
C LYS A 159 14.81 0.71 -11.54
N GLU A 160 13.92 -0.24 -11.24
CA GLU A 160 13.56 -1.37 -12.11
C GLU A 160 12.04 -1.40 -12.27
N THR A 161 11.58 -1.81 -13.44
CA THR A 161 10.17 -2.16 -13.69
C THR A 161 9.92 -3.58 -13.22
N PRO A 162 8.78 -3.88 -12.59
CA PRO A 162 8.40 -5.21 -12.15
C PRO A 162 8.39 -6.24 -13.28
#